data_889b0595a81cabecb56e577cdaf694e0
#
_entry.id   889b0595a81cabecb56e577cdaf694e0
#
_cell.length_a   1.000
_cell.length_b   1.000
_cell.length_c   1.000
_cell.angle_alpha   90.00
_cell.angle_beta   90.00
_cell.angle_gamma   90.00
#
_symmetry.space_group_name_H-M   'P 1'
#
loop_
_entity.id
_entity.type
_entity.pdbx_description
1 polymer ?
#
loop_
_entity_poly.entity_id
_entity_poly.type
_entity_poly.pdbx_seq_one_letter_code
_entity_poly.pdbx_strand_id
1 'polypeptide(L)'
;MAPISSAQATPRLERVLPRADTAAEFFSPDYASARGRFRAAALRAGAALDTLPLAARGPRDEALTIDIAWLGARQPRRVLLHLSGVHGVEAFAGSAAQLALLAAPPPLPADGALVLLHVLNPYGMAWLRRANEHNVDLNRNFHVDNGIWTGAPPLYKRLDALLNPASPPSRDAFALRLAAAGWRHGVQAVRQAIAHGQHRYPRGLFYGGAELQPGPRLFIDWLQKRLGGAEALFAIDMHTGLGPHGKDTLIREPGVGSASVETLQAALDRPLSGGNAAPAAYTVRGSLGAALPGLLPQTRMEFVLQEIGTWPALRVISALRDENRWHHYGDGGLDHPSKRRLLEALCPAADDWREAAVMHGHGLVYRAACWTFGEKSA
;
A
#
# COMPACT_ATOMS: atom_id res chain seq x y z
N MET A 1 39.92 -6.15 3.91
CA MET A 1 38.78 -5.41 3.38
C MET A 1 38.33 -4.43 4.46
N ALA A 2 38.52 -3.13 4.28
CA ALA A 2 38.16 -2.12 5.25
C ALA A 2 36.63 -1.89 5.19
N PRO A 3 35.93 -1.70 6.32
CA PRO A 3 34.52 -1.36 6.32
C PRO A 3 34.34 0.02 5.73
N ILE A 4 33.43 0.16 4.76
CA ILE A 4 33.02 1.45 4.20
C ILE A 4 32.33 2.22 5.35
N SER A 5 32.95 3.31 5.75
CA SER A 5 32.45 4.21 6.80
C SER A 5 31.06 4.71 6.43
N SER A 6 30.07 4.41 7.26
CA SER A 6 28.67 4.86 7.16
C SER A 6 28.49 6.40 7.24
N ALA A 7 29.55 7.14 7.48
CA ALA A 7 29.52 8.59 7.73
C ALA A 7 29.46 9.48 6.47
N GLN A 8 29.66 8.95 5.27
CA GLN A 8 29.72 9.78 4.04
C GLN A 8 28.43 9.81 3.20
N ALA A 9 27.44 8.95 3.45
CA ALA A 9 26.18 8.94 2.69
C ALA A 9 25.09 9.86 3.25
N THR A 10 25.14 10.18 4.54
CA THR A 10 24.13 10.97 5.26
C THR A 10 23.96 12.43 4.76
N PRO A 11 25.02 13.19 4.45
CA PRO A 11 24.86 14.59 4.08
C PRO A 11 24.16 14.85 2.73
N ARG A 12 24.11 13.85 1.85
CA ARG A 12 23.45 13.97 0.53
C ARG A 12 21.94 13.78 0.58
N LEU A 13 21.46 12.92 1.47
CA LEU A 13 20.03 12.62 1.63
C LEU A 13 19.27 13.81 2.27
N GLU A 14 19.84 14.46 3.29
CA GLU A 14 19.22 15.61 3.95
C GLU A 14 19.00 16.82 3.03
N ARG A 15 19.80 16.95 1.95
CA ARG A 15 19.65 18.05 0.96
C ARG A 15 18.56 17.76 -0.09
N VAL A 16 18.11 16.53 -0.22
CA VAL A 16 17.16 16.10 -1.25
C VAL A 16 15.75 15.89 -0.68
N LEU A 17 15.64 15.72 0.64
CA LEU A 17 14.34 15.56 1.29
C LEU A 17 13.54 16.87 1.20
N PRO A 18 12.22 16.80 0.90
CA PRO A 18 11.37 17.97 0.93
C PRO A 18 11.38 18.61 2.32
N ARG A 19 11.37 19.94 2.38
CA ARG A 19 11.33 20.65 3.68
C ARG A 19 10.02 20.33 4.39
N ALA A 20 10.10 20.22 5.70
CA ALA A 20 8.99 19.87 6.57
C ALA A 20 7.77 20.80 6.43
N ASP A 21 8.02 22.09 6.31
CA ASP A 21 7.01 23.13 6.18
C ASP A 21 6.21 23.09 4.87
N THR A 22 6.61 22.26 3.90
CA THR A 22 5.93 22.09 2.60
C THR A 22 5.27 20.72 2.44
N ALA A 23 5.43 19.79 3.38
CA ALA A 23 4.95 18.40 3.22
C ALA A 23 3.42 18.31 3.05
N ALA A 24 2.66 19.15 3.75
CA ALA A 24 1.19 19.18 3.64
C ALA A 24 0.73 19.57 2.22
N GLU A 25 1.54 20.35 1.47
CA GLU A 25 1.22 20.77 0.11
C GLU A 25 1.17 19.61 -0.89
N PHE A 26 1.83 18.49 -0.59
CA PHE A 26 1.77 17.29 -1.43
C PHE A 26 0.43 16.55 -1.33
N PHE A 27 -0.33 16.73 -0.25
CA PHE A 27 -1.62 16.08 -0.08
C PHE A 27 -2.69 16.73 -0.96
N SER A 28 -3.55 15.91 -1.53
CA SER A 28 -4.66 16.32 -2.39
C SER A 28 -5.99 16.09 -1.70
N PRO A 29 -7.02 16.93 -1.95
CA PRO A 29 -8.30 16.85 -1.26
C PRO A 29 -9.17 15.68 -1.76
N ASP A 30 -8.98 15.23 -3.00
CA ASP A 30 -9.74 14.16 -3.64
C ASP A 30 -8.92 13.43 -4.71
N TYR A 31 -9.48 12.33 -5.23
CA TYR A 31 -8.84 11.50 -6.27
C TYR A 31 -8.56 12.29 -7.56
N ALA A 32 -9.52 13.08 -8.04
CA ALA A 32 -9.35 13.79 -9.31
C ALA A 32 -8.19 14.80 -9.22
N SER A 33 -8.10 15.53 -8.11
CA SER A 33 -6.99 16.46 -7.82
C SER A 33 -5.66 15.71 -7.70
N ALA A 34 -5.63 14.59 -6.96
CA ALA A 34 -4.43 13.77 -6.78
C ALA A 34 -3.93 13.26 -8.14
N ARG A 35 -4.82 12.67 -8.94
CA ARG A 35 -4.52 12.18 -10.28
C ARG A 35 -4.00 13.29 -11.21
N GLY A 36 -4.67 14.43 -11.23
CA GLY A 36 -4.26 15.57 -12.08
C GLY A 36 -2.86 16.07 -11.69
N ARG A 37 -2.60 16.24 -10.41
CA ARG A 37 -1.29 16.65 -9.87
C ARG A 37 -0.20 15.64 -10.17
N PHE A 38 -0.46 14.34 -9.98
CA PHE A 38 0.50 13.28 -10.29
C PHE A 38 0.90 13.30 -11.76
N ARG A 39 -0.07 13.31 -12.67
CA ARG A 39 0.18 13.36 -14.12
C ARG A 39 0.98 14.59 -14.53
N ALA A 40 0.60 15.75 -14.01
CA ALA A 40 1.32 17.01 -14.30
C ALA A 40 2.75 16.98 -13.74
N ALA A 41 2.96 16.45 -12.52
CA ALA A 41 4.29 16.31 -11.94
C ALA A 41 5.14 15.30 -12.72
N ALA A 42 4.58 14.18 -13.12
CA ALA A 42 5.26 13.16 -13.93
C ALA A 42 5.77 13.74 -15.26
N LEU A 43 4.92 14.48 -15.97
CA LEU A 43 5.31 15.14 -17.23
C LEU A 43 6.43 16.17 -17.01
N ARG A 44 6.36 16.98 -15.94
CA ARG A 44 7.44 17.92 -15.60
C ARG A 44 8.76 17.23 -15.26
N ALA A 45 8.69 16.06 -14.63
CA ALA A 45 9.87 15.24 -14.36
C ALA A 45 10.42 14.49 -15.59
N GLY A 46 9.81 14.63 -16.76
CA GLY A 46 10.20 13.93 -17.99
C GLY A 46 9.79 12.45 -18.01
N ALA A 47 8.84 12.04 -17.16
CA ALA A 47 8.36 10.67 -17.14
C ALA A 47 7.45 10.36 -18.33
N ALA A 48 7.55 9.15 -18.88
CA ALA A 48 6.49 8.58 -19.71
C ALA A 48 5.31 8.16 -18.83
N LEU A 49 4.09 8.27 -19.37
CA LEU A 49 2.86 7.92 -18.66
C LEU A 49 2.13 6.79 -19.38
N ASP A 50 1.88 5.69 -18.65
CA ASP A 50 0.91 4.67 -19.02
C ASP A 50 -0.38 4.92 -18.21
N THR A 51 -1.54 4.61 -18.79
CA THR A 51 -2.86 4.79 -18.16
C THR A 51 -3.69 3.53 -18.38
N LEU A 52 -4.15 2.90 -17.30
CA LEU A 52 -4.97 1.70 -17.32
C LEU A 52 -6.39 2.08 -16.86
N PRO A 53 -7.37 2.18 -17.76
CA PRO A 53 -8.72 2.60 -17.40
C PRO A 53 -9.52 1.48 -16.74
N LEU A 54 -10.32 1.83 -15.72
CA LEU A 54 -11.33 0.96 -15.13
C LEU A 54 -12.72 1.32 -15.66
N ALA A 55 -13.62 0.33 -15.70
CA ALA A 55 -15.02 0.54 -16.07
C ALA A 55 -15.81 1.29 -15.00
N ALA A 56 -15.45 1.09 -13.72
CA ALA A 56 -16.06 1.80 -12.60
C ALA A 56 -15.86 3.32 -12.69
N ARG A 57 -16.81 4.08 -12.12
CA ARG A 57 -16.79 5.54 -12.14
C ARG A 57 -16.65 6.10 -10.73
N GLY A 58 -16.09 7.29 -10.64
CA GLY A 58 -16.01 8.04 -9.40
C GLY A 58 -17.36 8.66 -9.00
N PRO A 59 -17.45 9.25 -7.80
CA PRO A 59 -18.71 9.80 -7.26
C PRO A 59 -19.28 10.99 -8.05
N ARG A 60 -18.49 11.64 -8.89
CA ARG A 60 -18.92 12.70 -9.80
C ARG A 60 -18.93 12.25 -11.26
N ASP A 61 -19.05 10.94 -11.48
CA ASP A 61 -18.97 10.29 -12.78
C ASP A 61 -17.61 10.45 -13.49
N GLU A 62 -16.57 10.82 -12.77
CA GLU A 62 -15.22 10.93 -13.32
C GLU A 62 -14.62 9.55 -13.67
N ALA A 63 -13.78 9.54 -14.70
CA ALA A 63 -13.05 8.35 -15.12
C ALA A 63 -12.02 7.93 -14.04
N LEU A 64 -12.01 6.64 -13.74
CA LEU A 64 -11.06 6.02 -12.81
C LEU A 64 -9.97 5.29 -13.58
N THR A 65 -8.71 5.56 -13.25
CA THR A 65 -7.55 4.98 -13.94
C THR A 65 -6.44 4.65 -12.95
N ILE A 66 -5.67 3.62 -13.27
CA ILE A 66 -4.35 3.40 -12.68
C ILE A 66 -3.36 4.13 -13.61
N ASP A 67 -2.73 5.19 -13.13
CA ASP A 67 -1.72 5.92 -13.89
C ASP A 67 -0.33 5.49 -13.44
N ILE A 68 0.60 5.29 -14.39
CA ILE A 68 1.95 4.81 -14.10
C ILE A 68 2.94 5.77 -14.72
N ALA A 69 3.78 6.38 -13.89
CA ALA A 69 4.88 7.22 -14.33
C ALA A 69 6.17 6.41 -14.42
N TRP A 70 6.88 6.55 -15.53
CA TRP A 70 8.10 5.84 -15.84
C TRP A 70 9.24 6.81 -16.09
N LEU A 71 10.26 6.80 -15.24
CA LEU A 71 11.49 7.59 -15.39
C LEU A 71 12.67 6.64 -15.68
N GLY A 72 13.56 7.05 -16.58
CA GLY A 72 14.80 6.31 -16.91
C GLY A 72 14.71 5.45 -18.16
N ALA A 73 15.43 4.34 -18.18
CA ALA A 73 15.57 3.47 -19.35
C ALA A 73 14.22 2.91 -19.83
N ARG A 74 14.01 2.83 -21.13
CA ARG A 74 12.80 2.22 -21.72
C ARG A 74 12.78 0.70 -21.59
N GLN A 75 13.95 0.07 -21.60
CA GLN A 75 14.17 -1.37 -21.38
C GLN A 75 15.20 -1.52 -20.24
N PRO A 76 14.79 -1.33 -18.99
CA PRO A 76 15.70 -1.33 -17.87
C PRO A 76 16.13 -2.77 -17.50
N ARG A 77 17.38 -2.92 -17.08
CA ARG A 77 17.83 -4.13 -16.41
C ARG A 77 17.46 -4.12 -14.93
N ARG A 78 17.42 -2.92 -14.32
CA ARG A 78 17.16 -2.71 -12.89
C ARG A 78 16.00 -1.76 -12.70
N VAL A 79 15.01 -2.16 -11.91
CA VAL A 79 13.79 -1.40 -11.70
C VAL A 79 13.56 -1.17 -10.22
N LEU A 80 13.23 0.06 -9.87
CA LEU A 80 12.63 0.42 -8.58
C LEU A 80 11.16 0.77 -8.82
N LEU A 81 10.26 -0.05 -8.25
CA LEU A 81 8.80 0.11 -8.38
C LEU A 81 8.23 0.60 -7.04
N HIS A 82 7.59 1.74 -7.04
CA HIS A 82 6.84 2.24 -5.89
C HIS A 82 5.34 2.21 -6.18
N LEU A 83 4.62 1.39 -5.42
CA LEU A 83 3.17 1.23 -5.52
C LEU A 83 2.47 2.07 -4.46
N SER A 84 1.34 2.64 -4.84
CA SER A 84 0.46 3.41 -3.97
C SER A 84 -0.98 2.94 -4.14
N GLY A 85 -1.71 2.93 -3.02
CA GLY A 85 -3.15 2.78 -3.06
C GLY A 85 -3.66 1.41 -3.46
N VAL A 86 -3.03 0.34 -3.03
CA VAL A 86 -3.65 -0.99 -3.00
C VAL A 86 -4.95 -0.92 -2.18
N HIS A 87 -4.96 -0.10 -1.14
CA HIS A 87 -6.16 0.32 -0.44
C HIS A 87 -6.49 1.79 -0.74
N GLY A 88 -7.75 2.06 -1.07
CA GLY A 88 -8.14 3.34 -1.64
C GLY A 88 -7.82 4.58 -0.80
N VAL A 89 -8.29 4.68 0.45
CA VAL A 89 -8.06 5.86 1.30
C VAL A 89 -6.61 6.03 1.75
N GLU A 90 -5.82 4.96 1.77
CA GLU A 90 -4.38 5.00 2.07
C GLU A 90 -3.60 5.67 0.93
N ALA A 91 -4.18 5.67 -0.27
CA ALA A 91 -3.59 6.25 -1.47
C ALA A 91 -3.27 7.74 -1.37
N PHE A 92 -3.96 8.50 -0.53
CA PHE A 92 -3.65 9.93 -0.36
C PHE A 92 -2.24 10.15 0.17
N ALA A 93 -1.77 9.32 1.09
CA ALA A 93 -0.40 9.36 1.59
C ALA A 93 0.62 8.91 0.53
N GLY A 94 0.35 7.79 -0.15
CA GLY A 94 1.21 7.30 -1.22
C GLY A 94 1.30 8.27 -2.38
N SER A 95 0.18 8.92 -2.77
CA SER A 95 0.15 9.99 -3.76
C SER A 95 1.03 11.17 -3.36
N ALA A 96 0.96 11.60 -2.09
CA ALA A 96 1.79 12.70 -1.58
C ALA A 96 3.28 12.35 -1.64
N ALA A 97 3.67 11.14 -1.22
CA ALA A 97 5.04 10.66 -1.33
C ALA A 97 5.52 10.60 -2.79
N GLN A 98 4.68 10.15 -3.73
CA GLN A 98 5.01 10.12 -5.15
C GLN A 98 5.15 11.52 -5.76
N LEU A 99 4.35 12.50 -5.32
CA LEU A 99 4.52 13.90 -5.75
C LEU A 99 5.86 14.47 -5.26
N ALA A 100 6.27 14.17 -4.04
CA ALA A 100 7.58 14.56 -3.53
C ALA A 100 8.73 13.88 -4.31
N LEU A 101 8.59 12.59 -4.66
CA LEU A 101 9.54 11.86 -5.50
C LEU A 101 9.66 12.46 -6.92
N LEU A 102 8.55 12.89 -7.51
CA LEU A 102 8.55 13.52 -8.83
C LEU A 102 9.14 14.92 -8.81
N ALA A 103 9.07 15.62 -7.68
CA ALA A 103 9.73 16.92 -7.49
C ALA A 103 11.25 16.79 -7.36
N ALA A 104 11.73 15.68 -6.77
CA ALA A 104 13.14 15.39 -6.57
C ALA A 104 13.38 13.87 -6.72
N PRO A 105 13.47 13.34 -7.95
CA PRO A 105 13.67 11.90 -8.17
C PRO A 105 15.12 11.51 -7.84
N PRO A 106 15.34 10.26 -7.38
CA PRO A 106 16.69 9.76 -7.19
C PRO A 106 17.45 9.68 -8.53
N PRO A 107 18.80 9.77 -8.52
CA PRO A 107 19.61 9.55 -9.71
C PRO A 107 19.35 8.15 -10.29
N LEU A 108 19.23 8.07 -11.61
CA LEU A 108 19.00 6.82 -12.33
C LEU A 108 20.19 6.51 -13.25
N PRO A 109 20.74 5.28 -13.22
CA PRO A 109 21.73 4.86 -14.19
C PRO A 109 21.10 4.62 -15.56
N ALA A 110 21.94 4.52 -16.60
CA ALA A 110 21.49 4.35 -17.97
C ALA A 110 20.65 3.07 -18.20
N ASP A 111 20.81 2.04 -17.37
CA ASP A 111 20.08 0.77 -17.40
C ASP A 111 19.00 0.65 -16.32
N GLY A 112 18.74 1.74 -15.57
CA GLY A 112 17.78 1.79 -14.46
C GLY A 112 16.50 2.52 -14.80
N ALA A 113 15.42 2.15 -14.10
CA ALA A 113 14.16 2.88 -14.15
C ALA A 113 13.52 2.99 -12.75
N LEU A 114 12.94 4.15 -12.48
CA LEU A 114 11.98 4.36 -11.39
C LEU A 114 10.57 4.36 -11.97
N VAL A 115 9.72 3.49 -11.41
CA VAL A 115 8.31 3.34 -11.82
C VAL A 115 7.42 3.66 -10.63
N LEU A 116 6.48 4.60 -10.82
CA LEU A 116 5.53 5.02 -9.79
C LEU A 116 4.12 4.66 -10.25
N LEU A 117 3.46 3.73 -9.54
CA LEU A 117 2.07 3.34 -9.80
C LEU A 117 1.12 4.17 -8.91
N HIS A 118 0.30 4.98 -9.53
CA HIS A 118 -0.67 5.89 -8.92
C HIS A 118 -2.07 5.63 -9.47
N VAL A 119 -3.00 5.06 -8.81
CA VAL A 119 -3.08 4.24 -7.61
C VAL A 119 -3.74 2.93 -8.01
N LEU A 120 -3.45 1.81 -7.32
CA LEU A 120 -3.98 0.50 -7.75
C LEU A 120 -5.49 0.37 -7.55
N ASN A 121 -6.06 1.06 -6.55
CA ASN A 121 -7.48 1.11 -6.25
C ASN A 121 -8.05 2.54 -6.39
N PRO A 122 -8.20 3.06 -7.61
CA PRO A 122 -8.72 4.41 -7.82
C PRO A 122 -10.19 4.55 -7.38
N TYR A 123 -10.99 3.47 -7.43
CA TYR A 123 -12.35 3.47 -6.92
C TYR A 123 -12.37 3.72 -5.40
N GLY A 124 -11.59 2.94 -4.66
CA GLY A 124 -11.51 3.11 -3.20
C GLY A 124 -11.01 4.50 -2.80
N MET A 125 -10.05 5.08 -3.53
CA MET A 125 -9.60 6.45 -3.28
C MET A 125 -10.71 7.47 -3.54
N ALA A 126 -11.41 7.38 -4.68
CA ALA A 126 -12.45 8.31 -5.07
C ALA A 126 -13.69 8.24 -4.15
N TRP A 127 -14.07 7.03 -3.73
CA TRP A 127 -15.23 6.79 -2.87
C TRP A 127 -14.89 6.78 -1.37
N LEU A 128 -13.67 7.16 -0.99
CA LEU A 128 -13.17 7.13 0.39
C LEU A 128 -13.43 5.77 1.07
N ARG A 129 -12.94 4.71 0.43
CA ARG A 129 -13.05 3.32 0.87
C ARG A 129 -11.67 2.64 0.93
N ARG A 130 -11.57 1.58 1.74
CA ARG A 130 -10.44 0.66 1.67
C ARG A 130 -10.54 -0.25 0.44
N ALA A 131 -11.71 -0.86 0.24
CA ALA A 131 -12.01 -1.85 -0.78
C ALA A 131 -12.31 -1.20 -2.16
N ASN A 132 -12.34 -2.03 -3.21
CA ASN A 132 -12.72 -1.64 -4.55
C ASN A 132 -14.26 -1.58 -4.75
N GLU A 133 -14.72 -1.42 -6.00
CA GLU A 133 -16.13 -1.37 -6.40
C GLU A 133 -16.94 -2.62 -6.05
N HIS A 134 -16.29 -3.77 -5.95
CA HIS A 134 -16.90 -5.05 -5.58
C HIS A 134 -16.69 -5.41 -4.10
N ASN A 135 -16.32 -4.41 -3.28
CA ASN A 135 -15.98 -4.59 -1.86
C ASN A 135 -14.78 -5.51 -1.61
N VAL A 136 -13.91 -5.66 -2.59
CA VAL A 136 -12.73 -6.52 -2.48
C VAL A 136 -11.55 -5.74 -1.92
N ASP A 137 -10.93 -6.27 -0.87
CA ASP A 137 -9.60 -5.87 -0.40
C ASP A 137 -8.57 -6.38 -1.41
N LEU A 138 -8.00 -5.49 -2.21
CA LEU A 138 -7.10 -5.87 -3.30
C LEU A 138 -5.82 -6.54 -2.80
N ASN A 139 -5.39 -6.27 -1.57
CA ASN A 139 -4.26 -6.98 -0.96
C ASN A 139 -4.65 -8.37 -0.40
N ARG A 140 -5.79 -8.91 -0.83
CA ARG A 140 -6.28 -10.28 -0.62
C ARG A 140 -6.70 -10.93 -1.94
N ASN A 141 -6.37 -10.30 -3.08
CA ASN A 141 -6.90 -10.68 -4.39
C ASN A 141 -5.82 -11.14 -5.39
N PHE A 142 -4.53 -11.13 -5.01
CA PHE A 142 -3.44 -11.59 -5.88
C PHE A 142 -3.20 -13.09 -5.74
N HIS A 143 -4.19 -13.91 -6.13
CA HIS A 143 -4.05 -15.37 -6.21
C HIS A 143 -3.61 -15.76 -7.61
N VAL A 144 -2.31 -15.85 -7.85
CA VAL A 144 -1.75 -16.19 -9.16
C VAL A 144 -1.60 -17.70 -9.39
N ASP A 145 -1.69 -18.52 -8.33
CA ASP A 145 -1.42 -19.97 -8.36
C ASP A 145 -2.72 -20.78 -8.23
N ASN A 146 -3.75 -20.53 -9.04
CA ASN A 146 -5.06 -21.20 -8.92
C ASN A 146 -5.63 -21.14 -7.48
N GLY A 147 -5.43 -20.01 -6.82
CA GLY A 147 -5.79 -19.80 -5.42
C GLY A 147 -7.25 -20.13 -5.12
N ILE A 148 -7.49 -20.61 -3.91
CA ILE A 148 -8.84 -20.94 -3.45
C ILE A 148 -9.59 -19.64 -3.14
N TRP A 149 -10.54 -19.28 -3.97
CA TRP A 149 -11.41 -18.09 -3.83
C TRP A 149 -12.62 -18.34 -2.92
N THR A 150 -12.48 -19.20 -1.91
CA THR A 150 -13.58 -19.60 -1.05
C THR A 150 -13.16 -19.69 0.41
N GLY A 151 -14.14 -19.61 1.31
CA GLY A 151 -13.96 -19.85 2.73
C GLY A 151 -13.65 -18.62 3.54
N ALA A 152 -13.56 -18.81 4.84
CA ALA A 152 -13.15 -17.82 5.83
C ALA A 152 -12.53 -18.53 7.04
N PRO A 153 -11.59 -17.91 7.75
CA PRO A 153 -11.05 -18.45 9.00
C PRO A 153 -12.18 -18.82 9.98
N PRO A 154 -12.08 -19.93 10.71
CA PRO A 154 -13.15 -20.36 11.63
C PRO A 154 -13.53 -19.27 12.65
N LEU A 155 -12.55 -18.53 13.17
CA LEU A 155 -12.80 -17.45 14.12
C LEU A 155 -13.45 -16.25 13.45
N TYR A 156 -13.09 -15.91 12.18
CA TYR A 156 -13.78 -14.88 11.42
C TYR A 156 -15.28 -15.18 11.28
N LYS A 157 -15.64 -16.44 10.97
CA LYS A 157 -17.05 -16.86 10.88
C LYS A 157 -17.84 -16.59 12.18
N ARG A 158 -17.19 -16.77 13.35
CA ARG A 158 -17.80 -16.47 14.66
C ARG A 158 -17.93 -14.97 14.92
N LEU A 159 -17.03 -14.18 14.35
CA LEU A 159 -16.99 -12.73 14.51
C LEU A 159 -17.79 -11.99 13.43
N ASP A 160 -18.28 -12.67 12.39
CA ASP A 160 -18.91 -12.04 11.23
C ASP A 160 -20.06 -11.09 11.62
N ALA A 161 -21.01 -11.53 12.42
CA ALA A 161 -22.11 -10.68 12.86
C ALA A 161 -21.65 -9.47 13.72
N LEU A 162 -20.49 -9.55 14.36
CA LEU A 162 -19.90 -8.43 15.10
C LEU A 162 -19.18 -7.47 14.14
N LEU A 163 -18.43 -8.00 13.18
CA LEU A 163 -17.63 -7.22 12.22
C LEU A 163 -18.51 -6.58 11.15
N ASN A 164 -19.53 -7.32 10.68
CA ASN A 164 -20.30 -7.00 9.48
C ASN A 164 -21.84 -7.02 9.74
N PRO A 165 -22.37 -6.28 10.72
CA PRO A 165 -23.81 -6.24 10.94
C PRO A 165 -24.53 -5.65 9.72
N ALA A 166 -25.62 -6.29 9.31
CA ALA A 166 -26.43 -5.92 8.15
C ALA A 166 -27.36 -4.71 8.43
N SER A 167 -26.77 -3.59 8.84
CA SER A 167 -27.47 -2.34 9.16
C SER A 167 -26.54 -1.13 9.03
N PRO A 168 -27.07 0.08 8.78
CA PRO A 168 -26.26 1.30 8.78
C PRO A 168 -25.48 1.50 10.09
N PRO A 169 -24.44 2.34 10.10
CA PRO A 169 -23.67 2.64 11.31
C PRO A 169 -24.58 3.14 12.45
N SER A 170 -24.36 2.61 13.62
CA SER A 170 -25.12 2.98 14.83
C SER A 170 -24.21 2.88 16.04
N ARG A 171 -24.59 3.54 17.14
CA ARG A 171 -23.94 3.33 18.44
C ARG A 171 -24.27 1.91 18.91
N ASP A 172 -23.24 1.07 18.94
CA ASP A 172 -23.33 -0.30 19.47
C ASP A 172 -22.13 -0.59 20.39
N ALA A 173 -22.17 -1.72 21.08
CA ALA A 173 -21.12 -2.12 22.00
C ALA A 173 -19.92 -2.79 21.29
N PHE A 174 -19.59 -2.39 20.06
CA PHE A 174 -18.55 -3.04 19.24
C PHE A 174 -17.22 -3.19 19.98
N ALA A 175 -16.71 -2.11 20.57
CA ALA A 175 -15.42 -2.13 21.27
C ALA A 175 -15.42 -3.11 22.45
N LEU A 176 -16.47 -3.12 23.25
CA LEU A 176 -16.60 -4.05 24.39
C LEU A 176 -16.71 -5.50 23.93
N ARG A 177 -17.50 -5.76 22.88
CA ARG A 177 -17.66 -7.11 22.31
C ARG A 177 -16.38 -7.61 21.64
N LEU A 178 -15.64 -6.73 20.97
CA LEU A 178 -14.35 -7.07 20.39
C LEU A 178 -13.30 -7.34 21.48
N ALA A 179 -13.28 -6.56 22.55
CA ALA A 179 -12.43 -6.82 23.72
C ALA A 179 -12.76 -8.16 24.40
N ALA A 180 -14.05 -8.47 24.57
CA ALA A 180 -14.50 -9.77 25.08
C ALA A 180 -14.08 -10.94 24.18
N ALA A 181 -14.14 -10.76 22.85
CA ALA A 181 -13.61 -11.76 21.90
C ALA A 181 -12.09 -11.93 22.03
N GLY A 182 -11.36 -10.82 22.21
CA GLY A 182 -9.92 -10.84 22.49
C GLY A 182 -9.56 -11.56 23.78
N TRP A 183 -10.33 -11.34 24.85
CA TRP A 183 -10.17 -12.05 26.12
C TRP A 183 -10.46 -13.55 25.98
N ARG A 184 -11.54 -13.90 25.26
CA ARG A 184 -11.97 -15.32 25.10
C ARG A 184 -11.08 -16.12 24.16
N HIS A 185 -10.59 -15.55 23.09
CA HIS A 185 -9.90 -16.25 22.01
C HIS A 185 -8.42 -15.88 21.87
N GLY A 186 -7.95 -14.90 22.63
CA GLY A 186 -6.63 -14.31 22.48
C GLY A 186 -6.61 -13.17 21.45
N VAL A 187 -5.99 -12.05 21.83
CA VAL A 187 -5.92 -10.84 20.98
C VAL A 187 -5.25 -11.14 19.64
N GLN A 188 -4.16 -11.92 19.65
CA GLN A 188 -3.45 -12.28 18.41
C GLN A 188 -4.28 -13.18 17.50
N ALA A 189 -5.03 -14.13 18.04
CA ALA A 189 -5.91 -14.99 17.26
C ALA A 189 -7.05 -14.18 16.60
N VAL A 190 -7.63 -13.21 17.31
CA VAL A 190 -8.64 -12.30 16.77
C VAL A 190 -8.04 -11.42 15.65
N ARG A 191 -6.87 -10.83 15.88
CA ARG A 191 -6.14 -10.05 14.86
C ARG A 191 -5.86 -10.89 13.63
N GLN A 192 -5.29 -12.08 13.79
CA GLN A 192 -4.99 -12.99 12.69
C GLN A 192 -6.25 -13.36 11.91
N ALA A 193 -7.34 -13.72 12.60
CA ALA A 193 -8.59 -14.09 11.93
C ALA A 193 -9.18 -12.96 11.09
N ILE A 194 -9.09 -11.71 11.56
CA ILE A 194 -9.59 -10.53 10.84
C ILE A 194 -8.67 -10.20 9.66
N ALA A 195 -7.37 -10.09 9.91
CA ALA A 195 -6.41 -9.59 8.91
C ALA A 195 -6.06 -10.61 7.83
N HIS A 196 -6.22 -11.92 8.09
CA HIS A 196 -5.93 -12.98 7.11
C HIS A 196 -6.65 -12.79 5.77
N GLY A 197 -7.86 -12.22 5.81
CA GLY A 197 -8.77 -12.13 4.66
C GLY A 197 -9.74 -13.31 4.60
N GLN A 198 -10.81 -13.14 3.82
CA GLN A 198 -11.87 -14.14 3.67
C GLN A 198 -12.54 -14.03 2.30
N HIS A 199 -13.12 -15.14 1.80
CA HIS A 199 -13.76 -15.25 0.50
C HIS A 199 -15.22 -15.74 0.61
N ARG A 200 -15.84 -15.62 1.79
CA ARG A 200 -17.18 -16.13 2.07
C ARG A 200 -18.24 -15.04 2.17
N TYR A 201 -17.87 -13.86 2.68
CA TYR A 201 -18.79 -12.77 3.01
C TYR A 201 -18.53 -11.56 2.09
N PRO A 202 -19.21 -11.46 0.93
CA PRO A 202 -18.92 -10.40 -0.05
C PRO A 202 -19.12 -8.97 0.47
N ARG A 203 -20.01 -8.77 1.44
CA ARG A 203 -20.22 -7.48 2.11
C ARG A 203 -19.42 -7.31 3.39
N GLY A 204 -18.54 -8.28 3.70
CA GLY A 204 -17.73 -8.26 4.92
C GLY A 204 -16.39 -7.57 4.72
N LEU A 205 -15.78 -7.18 5.83
CA LEU A 205 -14.43 -6.63 5.87
C LEU A 205 -13.41 -7.66 5.37
N PHE A 206 -12.33 -7.17 4.74
CA PHE A 206 -11.23 -7.98 4.22
C PHE A 206 -11.66 -9.09 3.26
N TYR A 207 -12.72 -8.84 2.48
CA TYR A 207 -13.17 -9.75 1.44
C TYR A 207 -12.15 -9.79 0.29
N GLY A 208 -11.63 -10.97 -0.03
CA GLY A 208 -10.61 -11.18 -1.06
C GLY A 208 -11.16 -11.42 -2.46
N GLY A 209 -12.49 -11.37 -2.65
CA GLY A 209 -13.12 -11.63 -3.96
C GLY A 209 -13.46 -13.10 -4.20
N ALA A 210 -14.19 -13.35 -5.28
CA ALA A 210 -14.46 -14.68 -5.83
C ALA A 210 -13.65 -14.95 -7.11
N GLU A 211 -12.97 -13.92 -7.61
CA GLU A 211 -12.11 -13.94 -8.80
C GLU A 211 -11.12 -12.77 -8.78
N LEU A 212 -10.14 -12.81 -9.68
CA LEU A 212 -9.19 -11.72 -9.87
C LEU A 212 -9.90 -10.45 -10.36
N GLN A 213 -9.77 -9.37 -9.62
CA GLN A 213 -10.45 -8.10 -9.87
C GLN A 213 -9.86 -7.34 -11.07
N PRO A 214 -10.62 -6.42 -11.69
CA PRO A 214 -10.16 -5.68 -12.86
C PRO A 214 -8.86 -4.89 -12.64
N GLY A 215 -8.72 -4.17 -11.54
CA GLY A 215 -7.51 -3.41 -11.22
C GLY A 215 -6.25 -4.28 -11.14
N PRO A 216 -6.21 -5.31 -10.28
CA PRO A 216 -5.14 -6.29 -10.24
C PRO A 216 -4.85 -6.96 -11.60
N ARG A 217 -5.87 -7.33 -12.38
CA ARG A 217 -5.69 -7.93 -13.72
C ARG A 217 -4.95 -6.98 -14.66
N LEU A 218 -5.42 -5.74 -14.78
CA LEU A 218 -4.77 -4.72 -15.61
C LEU A 218 -3.33 -4.46 -15.19
N PHE A 219 -3.08 -4.42 -13.88
CA PHE A 219 -1.73 -4.24 -13.34
C PHE A 219 -0.82 -5.44 -13.65
N ILE A 220 -1.30 -6.68 -13.48
CA ILE A 220 -0.54 -7.90 -13.79
C ILE A 220 -0.16 -7.93 -15.27
N ASP A 221 -1.12 -7.68 -16.18
CA ASP A 221 -0.88 -7.67 -17.61
C ASP A 221 0.16 -6.59 -17.99
N TRP A 222 0.05 -5.40 -17.39
CA TRP A 222 1.01 -4.32 -17.58
C TRP A 222 2.40 -4.71 -17.04
N LEU A 223 2.45 -5.26 -15.81
CA LEU A 223 3.69 -5.65 -15.13
C LEU A 223 4.49 -6.65 -15.97
N GLN A 224 3.83 -7.73 -16.40
CA GLN A 224 4.47 -8.79 -17.20
C GLN A 224 4.94 -8.26 -18.56
N LYS A 225 4.12 -7.44 -19.22
CA LYS A 225 4.47 -6.85 -20.52
C LYS A 225 5.64 -5.87 -20.43
N ARG A 226 5.71 -5.07 -19.36
CA ARG A 226 6.66 -3.96 -19.24
C ARG A 226 7.94 -4.34 -18.49
N LEU A 227 7.83 -5.23 -17.50
CA LEU A 227 8.91 -5.59 -16.60
C LEU A 227 9.39 -7.05 -16.74
N GLY A 228 8.77 -7.85 -17.59
CA GLY A 228 9.14 -9.27 -17.78
C GLY A 228 10.57 -9.51 -18.24
N GLY A 229 11.25 -8.50 -18.81
CA GLY A 229 12.65 -8.55 -19.21
C GLY A 229 13.64 -7.93 -18.20
N ALA A 230 13.18 -7.44 -17.06
CA ALA A 230 14.05 -6.87 -16.04
C ALA A 230 14.83 -7.96 -15.29
N GLU A 231 16.13 -7.73 -15.05
CA GLU A 231 16.99 -8.66 -14.31
C GLU A 231 16.81 -8.53 -12.78
N ALA A 232 16.51 -7.32 -12.32
CA ALA A 232 16.31 -7.03 -10.91
C ALA A 232 15.17 -6.03 -10.70
N LEU A 233 14.34 -6.31 -9.70
CA LEU A 233 13.24 -5.46 -9.26
C LEU A 233 13.33 -5.26 -7.75
N PHE A 234 13.28 -4.00 -7.29
CA PHE A 234 12.94 -3.66 -5.93
C PHE A 234 11.54 -3.04 -5.93
N ALA A 235 10.60 -3.64 -5.21
CA ALA A 235 9.24 -3.13 -5.11
C ALA A 235 8.92 -2.66 -3.69
N ILE A 236 8.31 -1.48 -3.58
CA ILE A 236 7.81 -0.89 -2.33
C ILE A 236 6.32 -0.69 -2.48
N ASP A 237 5.53 -1.28 -1.58
CA ASP A 237 4.08 -1.06 -1.50
C ASP A 237 3.78 -0.22 -0.25
N MET A 238 3.36 1.05 -0.47
CA MET A 238 3.13 2.00 0.61
C MET A 238 1.69 1.91 1.13
N HIS A 239 1.58 1.62 2.42
CA HIS A 239 0.36 1.51 3.20
C HIS A 239 0.34 2.46 4.39
N THR A 240 -0.83 2.59 5.00
CA THR A 240 -1.02 3.32 6.25
C THR A 240 -2.00 2.60 7.17
N GLY A 241 -1.86 2.77 8.49
CA GLY A 241 -2.81 2.25 9.47
C GLY A 241 -2.19 1.53 10.66
N LEU A 242 -1.15 0.74 10.44
CA LEU A 242 -0.54 -0.09 11.48
C LEU A 242 0.73 0.55 12.03
N GLY A 243 0.89 0.49 13.33
CA GLY A 243 2.08 0.97 14.02
C GLY A 243 1.83 2.27 14.81
N PRO A 244 2.86 2.78 15.50
CA PRO A 244 2.80 4.05 16.21
C PRO A 244 2.62 5.22 15.23
N HIS A 245 1.88 6.24 15.65
CA HIS A 245 1.58 7.43 14.86
C HIS A 245 2.83 8.05 14.23
N GLY A 246 2.81 8.27 12.91
CA GLY A 246 3.90 8.88 12.16
C GLY A 246 5.19 8.05 12.06
N LYS A 247 5.20 6.80 12.53
CA LYS A 247 6.36 5.90 12.38
C LYS A 247 6.16 4.95 11.23
N ASP A 248 7.21 4.73 10.43
CA ASP A 248 7.19 3.69 9.43
C ASP A 248 7.63 2.34 10.01
N THR A 249 7.01 1.28 9.50
CA THR A 249 7.37 -0.11 9.77
C THR A 249 7.53 -0.81 8.43
N LEU A 250 8.70 -1.41 8.19
CA LEU A 250 8.94 -2.19 7.00
C LEU A 250 8.60 -3.66 7.27
N ILE A 251 7.75 -4.23 6.42
CA ILE A 251 7.33 -5.62 6.52
C ILE A 251 7.83 -6.36 5.29
N ARG A 252 8.54 -7.46 5.51
CA ARG A 252 8.99 -8.36 4.46
C ARG A 252 8.01 -9.54 4.34
N GLU A 253 7.56 -9.80 3.12
CA GLU A 253 6.77 -10.99 2.85
C GLU A 253 7.61 -12.28 2.99
N PRO A 254 7.09 -13.31 3.64
CA PRO A 254 7.78 -14.60 3.73
C PRO A 254 8.07 -15.19 2.35
N GLY A 255 9.30 -15.66 2.15
CA GLY A 255 9.70 -16.29 0.89
C GLY A 255 9.94 -15.34 -0.28
N VAL A 256 9.83 -14.03 -0.07
CA VAL A 256 10.10 -13.02 -1.10
C VAL A 256 11.44 -12.33 -0.82
N GLY A 257 12.26 -12.24 -1.87
CA GLY A 257 13.57 -11.61 -1.82
C GLY A 257 14.71 -12.58 -1.64
N SER A 258 15.88 -12.22 -2.18
CA SER A 258 17.12 -13.01 -2.19
C SER A 258 18.13 -12.55 -1.14
N ALA A 259 18.04 -11.30 -0.69
CA ALA A 259 18.94 -10.77 0.33
C ALA A 259 18.61 -11.31 1.73
N SER A 260 19.61 -11.37 2.61
CA SER A 260 19.33 -11.63 4.03
C SER A 260 18.61 -10.44 4.65
N VAL A 261 17.87 -10.70 5.75
CA VAL A 261 17.15 -9.64 6.48
C VAL A 261 18.13 -8.58 6.97
N GLU A 262 19.28 -9.00 7.51
CA GLU A 262 20.30 -8.10 8.05
C GLU A 262 20.91 -7.23 6.96
N THR A 263 21.17 -7.79 5.79
CA THR A 263 21.72 -7.05 4.63
C THR A 263 20.73 -5.98 4.16
N LEU A 264 19.45 -6.35 4.06
CA LEU A 264 18.41 -5.43 3.62
C LEU A 264 18.12 -4.35 4.67
N GLN A 265 18.10 -4.69 5.97
CA GLN A 265 17.99 -3.72 7.07
C GLN A 265 19.13 -2.69 7.05
N ALA A 266 20.36 -3.15 6.87
CA ALA A 266 21.53 -2.27 6.78
C ALA A 266 21.43 -1.32 5.56
N ALA A 267 21.01 -1.84 4.40
CA ALA A 267 20.86 -1.05 3.19
C ALA A 267 19.76 0.01 3.30
N LEU A 268 18.63 -0.35 3.89
CA LEU A 268 17.49 0.55 4.07
C LEU A 268 17.61 1.43 5.31
N ASP A 269 18.57 1.15 6.20
CA ASP A 269 18.75 1.80 7.51
C ASP A 269 17.43 1.84 8.31
N ARG A 270 16.73 0.70 8.32
CA ARG A 270 15.43 0.51 8.96
C ARG A 270 15.28 -0.93 9.44
N PRO A 271 14.66 -1.16 10.61
CA PRO A 271 14.30 -2.50 11.02
C PRO A 271 13.24 -3.09 10.07
N LEU A 272 13.39 -4.38 9.75
CA LEU A 272 12.40 -5.15 9.00
C LEU A 272 11.64 -6.05 9.97
N SER A 273 10.31 -6.00 9.92
CA SER A 273 9.43 -6.95 10.57
C SER A 273 9.05 -8.06 9.60
N GLY A 274 8.83 -9.28 10.10
CA GLY A 274 8.54 -10.46 9.26
C GLY A 274 9.79 -11.26 8.90
N GLY A 275 9.63 -12.34 8.15
CA GLY A 275 10.65 -13.36 7.96
C GLY A 275 10.74 -14.32 9.16
N ASN A 276 11.80 -15.11 9.24
CA ASN A 276 11.95 -16.15 10.27
C ASN A 276 12.30 -15.62 11.69
N ALA A 277 12.56 -14.31 11.85
CA ALA A 277 13.14 -13.75 13.07
C ALA A 277 12.14 -13.04 14.01
N ALA A 278 10.93 -12.74 13.56
CA ALA A 278 9.87 -12.22 14.41
C ALA A 278 8.53 -12.81 13.97
N PRO A 279 7.59 -13.10 14.89
CA PRO A 279 6.26 -13.48 14.46
C PRO A 279 5.73 -12.33 13.60
N ALA A 280 5.49 -12.59 12.31
CA ALA A 280 4.78 -11.66 11.46
C ALA A 280 3.54 -11.20 12.22
N ALA A 281 3.23 -9.92 12.17
CA ALA A 281 2.07 -9.40 12.89
C ALA A 281 0.81 -10.22 12.56
N TYR A 282 0.74 -10.76 11.33
CA TYR A 282 -0.25 -11.75 10.85
C TYR A 282 0.11 -12.24 9.44
N THR A 283 -0.36 -13.42 9.08
CA THR A 283 -0.24 -13.96 7.71
C THR A 283 -1.41 -13.48 6.86
N VAL A 284 -1.11 -12.95 5.70
CA VAL A 284 -2.09 -12.50 4.69
C VAL A 284 -2.16 -13.52 3.58
N ARG A 285 -3.35 -13.76 3.03
CA ARG A 285 -3.56 -14.62 1.88
C ARG A 285 -3.89 -13.78 0.65
N GLY A 286 -3.21 -14.02 -0.46
CA GLY A 286 -3.41 -13.28 -1.70
C GLY A 286 -2.88 -11.85 -1.66
N SER A 287 -1.75 -11.61 -0.94
CA SER A 287 -1.06 -10.33 -0.94
C SER A 287 -0.32 -10.09 -2.26
N LEU A 288 -0.20 -8.82 -2.63
CA LEU A 288 0.58 -8.40 -3.80
C LEU A 288 2.04 -8.87 -3.71
N GLY A 289 2.68 -8.65 -2.56
CA GLY A 289 4.10 -9.00 -2.37
C GLY A 289 4.36 -10.48 -2.58
N ALA A 290 3.52 -11.36 -2.04
CA ALA A 290 3.65 -12.81 -2.21
C ALA A 290 3.43 -13.26 -3.67
N ALA A 291 2.65 -12.53 -4.45
CA ALA A 291 2.36 -12.87 -5.85
C ALA A 291 3.49 -12.48 -6.82
N LEU A 292 4.24 -11.42 -6.54
CA LEU A 292 5.23 -10.86 -7.46
C LEU A 292 6.26 -11.86 -7.99
N PRO A 293 6.86 -12.77 -7.18
CA PRO A 293 7.82 -13.75 -7.71
C PRO A 293 7.22 -14.68 -8.76
N GLY A 294 5.98 -15.10 -8.59
CA GLY A 294 5.27 -15.93 -9.58
C GLY A 294 4.93 -15.17 -10.86
N LEU A 295 4.71 -13.84 -10.76
CA LEU A 295 4.42 -12.99 -11.92
C LEU A 295 5.65 -12.66 -12.76
N LEU A 296 6.84 -12.60 -12.14
CA LEU A 296 8.11 -12.27 -12.78
C LEU A 296 9.20 -13.30 -12.40
N PRO A 297 9.06 -14.56 -12.81
CA PRO A 297 9.90 -15.68 -12.30
C PRO A 297 11.37 -15.61 -12.70
N GLN A 298 11.73 -14.80 -13.71
CA GLN A 298 13.10 -14.61 -14.17
C GLN A 298 13.81 -13.41 -13.52
N THR A 299 13.06 -12.61 -12.72
CA THR A 299 13.56 -11.37 -12.15
C THR A 299 14.01 -11.60 -10.70
N ARG A 300 15.25 -11.21 -10.37
CA ARG A 300 15.69 -11.15 -8.96
C ARG A 300 14.89 -10.05 -8.27
N MET A 301 14.25 -10.38 -7.17
CA MET A 301 13.28 -9.49 -6.55
C MET A 301 13.60 -9.21 -5.09
N GLU A 302 13.41 -7.97 -4.69
CA GLU A 302 13.22 -7.58 -3.31
C GLU A 302 11.86 -6.87 -3.18
N PHE A 303 11.16 -7.10 -2.09
CA PHE A 303 9.88 -6.47 -1.80
C PHE A 303 9.82 -6.05 -0.34
N VAL A 304 9.34 -4.85 -0.10
CA VAL A 304 8.97 -4.38 1.24
C VAL A 304 7.60 -3.71 1.19
N LEU A 305 6.75 -4.05 2.14
CA LEU A 305 5.56 -3.28 2.46
C LEU A 305 5.96 -2.23 3.49
N GLN A 306 5.77 -0.96 3.14
CA GLN A 306 5.99 0.18 4.04
C GLN A 306 4.66 0.57 4.69
N GLU A 307 4.57 0.47 6.00
CA GLU A 307 3.38 0.81 6.76
C GLU A 307 3.62 2.06 7.60
N ILE A 308 2.91 3.14 7.33
CA ILE A 308 2.96 4.37 8.15
C ILE A 308 1.87 4.29 9.22
N GLY A 309 2.28 4.24 10.49
CA GLY A 309 1.36 4.14 11.61
C GLY A 309 0.44 5.36 11.75
N THR A 310 -0.84 5.11 12.08
CA THR A 310 -1.84 6.18 12.24
C THR A 310 -2.41 6.19 13.66
N TRP A 311 -3.46 5.46 13.91
CA TRP A 311 -4.21 5.42 15.16
C TRP A 311 -4.22 4.02 15.77
N PRO A 312 -4.57 3.87 17.06
CA PRO A 312 -4.73 2.55 17.64
C PRO A 312 -5.67 1.65 16.84
N ALA A 313 -5.34 0.38 16.72
CA ALA A 313 -6.03 -0.60 15.86
C ALA A 313 -7.55 -0.66 16.08
N LEU A 314 -8.03 -0.43 17.31
CA LEU A 314 -9.46 -0.38 17.60
C LEU A 314 -10.15 0.80 16.88
N ARG A 315 -9.50 1.96 16.79
CA ARG A 315 -10.04 3.13 16.06
C ARG A 315 -10.09 2.85 14.57
N VAL A 316 -9.02 2.27 14.02
CA VAL A 316 -8.93 1.91 12.59
C VAL A 316 -10.02 0.89 12.23
N ILE A 317 -10.13 -0.23 12.96
CA ILE A 317 -11.12 -1.27 12.64
C ILE A 317 -12.57 -0.78 12.85
N SER A 318 -12.81 0.11 13.81
CA SER A 318 -14.12 0.73 13.99
C SER A 318 -14.50 1.63 12.81
N ALA A 319 -13.55 2.42 12.30
CA ALA A 319 -13.76 3.28 11.14
C ALA A 319 -14.01 2.47 9.86
N LEU A 320 -13.24 1.40 9.63
CA LEU A 320 -13.44 0.46 8.53
C LEU A 320 -14.83 -0.18 8.58
N ARG A 321 -15.25 -0.63 9.77
CA ARG A 321 -16.55 -1.24 10.00
C ARG A 321 -17.71 -0.26 9.73
N ASP A 322 -17.61 0.95 10.22
CA ASP A 322 -18.65 1.96 10.05
C ASP A 322 -18.78 2.40 8.59
N GLU A 323 -17.65 2.56 7.88
CA GLU A 323 -17.67 2.89 6.46
C GLU A 323 -18.29 1.76 5.63
N ASN A 324 -17.90 0.51 5.90
CA ASN A 324 -18.41 -0.66 5.19
C ASN A 324 -19.94 -0.83 5.39
N ARG A 325 -20.44 -0.59 6.60
CA ARG A 325 -21.88 -0.57 6.91
C ARG A 325 -22.60 0.54 6.17
N TRP A 326 -22.01 1.75 6.14
CA TRP A 326 -22.58 2.88 5.43
C TRP A 326 -22.69 2.61 3.94
N HIS A 327 -21.63 2.03 3.35
CA HIS A 327 -21.62 1.69 1.94
C HIS A 327 -22.70 0.68 1.54
N HIS A 328 -22.92 -0.35 2.35
CA HIS A 328 -23.83 -1.47 2.01
C HIS A 328 -25.27 -1.29 2.49
N TYR A 329 -25.48 -0.51 3.54
CA TYR A 329 -26.77 -0.42 4.23
C TYR A 329 -27.23 1.02 4.49
N GLY A 330 -26.44 2.03 4.10
CA GLY A 330 -26.81 3.43 3.97
C GLY A 330 -27.04 3.79 2.50
N ASP A 331 -26.97 5.10 2.17
CA ASP A 331 -27.02 5.57 0.78
C ASP A 331 -25.66 5.56 0.06
N GLY A 332 -24.56 5.27 0.78
CA GLY A 332 -23.21 5.19 0.26
C GLY A 332 -22.53 6.53 -0.08
N GLY A 333 -23.23 7.66 0.11
CA GLY A 333 -22.72 9.00 -0.23
C GLY A 333 -21.48 9.41 0.56
N LEU A 334 -20.69 10.37 0.01
CA LEU A 334 -19.42 10.82 0.58
C LEU A 334 -19.58 11.70 1.82
N ASP A 335 -20.72 12.37 1.98
CA ASP A 335 -20.95 13.37 3.06
C ASP A 335 -21.17 12.76 4.45
N HIS A 336 -21.36 11.44 4.52
CA HIS A 336 -21.58 10.77 5.81
C HIS A 336 -20.31 10.80 6.69
N PRO A 337 -20.44 11.00 8.01
CA PRO A 337 -19.31 11.06 8.92
C PRO A 337 -18.38 9.82 8.92
N SER A 338 -18.88 8.63 8.55
CA SER A 338 -18.07 7.42 8.47
C SER A 338 -16.97 7.52 7.39
N LYS A 339 -17.24 8.22 6.28
CA LYS A 339 -16.23 8.46 5.21
C LYS A 339 -15.09 9.31 5.73
N ARG A 340 -15.41 10.44 6.39
CA ARG A 340 -14.39 11.30 7.02
C ARG A 340 -13.64 10.61 8.14
N ARG A 341 -14.35 9.79 8.97
CA ARG A 341 -13.69 9.00 10.03
C ARG A 341 -12.73 7.96 9.46
N LEU A 342 -13.08 7.30 8.34
CA LEU A 342 -12.18 6.36 7.71
C LEU A 342 -10.97 7.06 7.09
N LEU A 343 -11.19 8.18 6.39
CA LEU A 343 -10.09 8.99 5.86
C LEU A 343 -9.13 9.41 6.98
N GLU A 344 -9.66 9.99 8.07
CA GLU A 344 -8.86 10.41 9.22
C GLU A 344 -8.17 9.23 9.92
N ALA A 345 -8.79 8.03 9.93
CA ALA A 345 -8.18 6.84 10.54
C ALA A 345 -7.00 6.28 9.75
N LEU A 346 -6.97 6.47 8.42
CA LEU A 346 -5.94 5.93 7.53
C LEU A 346 -5.05 7.01 6.88
N CYS A 347 -5.50 8.25 6.84
CA CYS A 347 -4.74 9.39 6.34
C CYS A 347 -5.03 10.62 7.23
N PRO A 348 -4.44 10.69 8.43
CA PRO A 348 -4.64 11.81 9.35
C PRO A 348 -4.37 13.18 8.73
N ALA A 349 -5.17 14.17 9.12
CA ALA A 349 -4.98 15.54 8.65
C ALA A 349 -3.90 16.30 9.40
N ALA A 350 -3.37 15.76 10.50
CA ALA A 350 -2.34 16.37 11.33
C ALA A 350 -1.04 16.59 10.54
N ASP A 351 -0.47 17.79 10.64
CA ASP A 351 0.69 18.20 9.84
C ASP A 351 1.93 17.36 10.15
N ASP A 352 2.16 17.03 11.42
CA ASP A 352 3.27 16.17 11.86
C ASP A 352 3.18 14.77 11.24
N TRP A 353 1.98 14.21 11.13
CA TRP A 353 1.78 12.92 10.47
C TRP A 353 1.99 12.99 8.96
N ARG A 354 1.49 14.04 8.32
CA ARG A 354 1.66 14.27 6.88
C ARG A 354 3.12 14.45 6.51
N GLU A 355 3.84 15.23 7.33
CA GLU A 355 5.29 15.39 7.20
C GLU A 355 5.99 14.03 7.31
N ALA A 356 5.72 13.27 8.37
CA ALA A 356 6.31 11.96 8.58
C ALA A 356 6.02 11.01 7.41
N ALA A 357 4.77 10.97 6.90
CA ALA A 357 4.38 10.10 5.79
C ALA A 357 5.16 10.43 4.50
N VAL A 358 5.31 11.71 4.16
CA VAL A 358 6.08 12.14 2.97
C VAL A 358 7.57 11.85 3.17
N MET A 359 8.14 12.19 4.32
CA MET A 359 9.56 12.00 4.61
C MET A 359 9.96 10.53 4.62
N HIS A 360 9.15 9.66 5.24
CA HIS A 360 9.41 8.23 5.27
C HIS A 360 9.25 7.60 3.88
N GLY A 361 8.17 7.94 3.14
CA GLY A 361 7.95 7.41 1.80
C GLY A 361 9.06 7.81 0.83
N HIS A 362 9.39 9.10 0.77
CA HIS A 362 10.47 9.62 -0.06
C HIS A 362 11.83 9.03 0.33
N GLY A 363 12.17 9.03 1.63
CA GLY A 363 13.44 8.54 2.14
C GLY A 363 13.68 7.05 1.87
N LEU A 364 12.64 6.21 2.00
CA LEU A 364 12.75 4.78 1.69
C LEU A 364 13.06 4.54 0.21
N VAL A 365 12.41 5.27 -0.70
CA VAL A 365 12.66 5.12 -2.15
C VAL A 365 14.09 5.51 -2.49
N TYR A 366 14.65 6.55 -1.87
CA TYR A 366 16.07 6.92 -2.08
C TYR A 366 17.03 5.83 -1.60
N ARG A 367 16.80 5.22 -0.43
CA ARG A 367 17.63 4.11 0.07
C ARG A 367 17.50 2.88 -0.82
N ALA A 368 16.29 2.56 -1.25
CA ALA A 368 16.05 1.47 -2.20
C ALA A 368 16.69 1.75 -3.57
N ALA A 369 16.77 3.01 -4.02
CA ALA A 369 17.48 3.40 -5.22
C ALA A 369 19.00 3.16 -5.08
N CYS A 370 19.59 3.54 -3.93
CA CYS A 370 20.99 3.21 -3.65
C CYS A 370 21.26 1.70 -3.69
N TRP A 371 20.35 0.88 -3.13
CA TRP A 371 20.43 -0.57 -3.18
C TRP A 371 20.30 -1.11 -4.61
N THR A 372 19.28 -0.65 -5.34
CA THR A 372 18.93 -1.19 -6.66
C THR A 372 19.92 -0.76 -7.73
N PHE A 373 20.41 0.47 -7.64
CA PHE A 373 21.21 1.12 -8.69
C PHE A 373 22.67 1.32 -8.32
N GLY A 374 23.05 1.16 -7.03
CA GLY A 374 24.42 1.27 -6.60
C GLY A 374 25.34 0.30 -7.39
N GLU A 375 26.54 0.76 -7.70
CA GLU A 375 27.54 -0.10 -8.31
C GLU A 375 27.86 -1.25 -7.35
N LYS A 376 27.71 -2.49 -7.80
CA LYS A 376 28.34 -3.61 -7.11
C LYS A 376 29.83 -3.35 -7.19
N SER A 377 30.48 -3.13 -6.04
CA SER A 377 31.96 -3.29 -5.98
C SER A 377 32.28 -4.65 -6.60
N ALA A 378 32.97 -4.61 -7.72
CA ALA A 378 33.46 -5.78 -8.43
C ALA A 378 34.41 -6.59 -7.54
#